data_14dd781af3adf870ed27bf536537f6d4
#
_entry.id   14dd781af3adf870ed27bf536537f6d4
#
_cell.length_a   1.000
_cell.length_b   1.000
_cell.length_c   1.000
_cell.angle_alpha   90.00
_cell.angle_beta   90.00
_cell.angle_gamma   90.00
#
_symmetry.space_group_name_H-M   'P 1'
#
loop_
_entity.id
_entity.type
_entity.pdbx_description
1 polymer ?
#
loop_
_entity_poly.entity_id
_entity_poly.type
_entity_poly.pdbx_seq_one_letter_code
_entity_poly.pdbx_strand_id
1 'polypeptide(L)'
;MTRSFRPRVRTGISVSTLSLAISLTIGGAGIAAQAATPTLSEADFEASKTTYFQRCAGCHGTLRKGATGKSLEPKETMKLGQERLEKIIKFGTEGGMNNFDDIMTEDEIKKMATYIQMEPPVPPEMSLALMKERHKVFVDPKDYPTKPLHGRNWKNFFLVIERDVGKVAVIDGDKKEVVAHVPTGYAVHVLKAAEHHKNLKAKDAGRFWYTQGRDGKLTKIDLWQTPDKMKVAEVQIAYDARDVAVSGDGKYVVGGGYWPPHFVIADAHTMEPLKVVSARGVNVDGEYVNESRVAAIYDTPNHPSWLVSMKELGQMWQVDYSDIDNLKITKMDTAKFLHDGFYDPTGRYFQIAANASNQMVVVDTKTQKLTKLIDVDKLPHPGPGANWVDPKCGPVGGTTHLGVGKVTAWGNDPVGHKDQAWKICYEVETDGPGLFIRTHPKSDYYWADQTKHPEPEVQQSIQVISKETREIVKTLRLTDKPGYAAVHIEFNNDGTEVWTSVWNRSDSKEPNGEIIIFDAKTLEEKARVKGLFAPTGKF
;
A
#
# COMPACT_ATOMS: atom_id res chain seq x y z
N MET A 1 -29.04 13.13 -63.65
CA MET A 1 -28.48 13.01 -65.01
C MET A 1 -27.49 11.87 -64.99
N THR A 2 -27.91 10.81 -65.67
CA THR A 2 -27.22 9.55 -65.97
C THR A 2 -26.04 9.74 -66.92
N ARG A 3 -24.93 9.05 -66.68
CA ARG A 3 -24.22 8.36 -67.78
C ARG A 3 -23.26 7.28 -67.22
N SER A 4 -23.64 6.08 -67.52
CA SER A 4 -22.90 4.82 -67.58
C SER A 4 -21.92 4.81 -68.78
N PHE A 5 -20.76 4.15 -68.61
CA PHE A 5 -20.10 3.43 -69.70
C PHE A 5 -19.17 2.32 -69.19
N ARG A 6 -19.49 1.07 -69.57
CA ARG A 6 -18.61 -0.13 -69.64
C ARG A 6 -18.35 -0.41 -71.12
N PRO A 7 -17.63 -1.48 -71.50
CA PRO A 7 -16.24 -1.88 -71.36
C PRO A 7 -15.56 -2.14 -72.73
N ARG A 8 -14.29 -2.55 -72.76
CA ARG A 8 -13.82 -3.42 -73.87
C ARG A 8 -12.59 -4.27 -73.49
N VAL A 9 -12.75 -5.56 -73.68
CA VAL A 9 -11.78 -6.67 -73.69
C VAL A 9 -11.04 -6.68 -75.03
N ARG A 10 -9.76 -7.01 -75.08
CA ARG A 10 -9.13 -7.83 -76.17
C ARG A 10 -7.78 -8.40 -75.72
N THR A 11 -7.73 -9.67 -75.63
CA THR A 11 -6.84 -10.80 -75.89
C THR A 11 -5.62 -10.54 -76.79
N GLY A 12 -4.49 -11.16 -76.45
CA GLY A 12 -3.34 -11.39 -77.33
C GLY A 12 -2.24 -12.19 -76.62
N ILE A 13 -2.15 -13.45 -76.95
CA ILE A 13 -1.15 -14.46 -76.54
C ILE A 13 0.14 -14.24 -77.30
N SER A 14 1.29 -14.33 -76.62
CA SER A 14 2.51 -14.79 -77.27
C SER A 14 3.44 -15.45 -76.26
N VAL A 15 3.75 -16.71 -76.50
CA VAL A 15 4.71 -17.55 -75.76
C VAL A 15 6.08 -17.33 -76.37
N SER A 16 7.04 -17.02 -75.52
CA SER A 16 8.47 -17.17 -75.87
C SER A 16 9.24 -17.76 -74.69
N THR A 17 9.61 -19.00 -74.86
CA THR A 17 10.51 -19.74 -74.00
C THR A 17 11.91 -19.17 -74.05
N LEU A 18 12.46 -18.68 -72.95
CA LEU A 18 13.87 -18.42 -72.77
C LEU A 18 14.35 -19.13 -71.52
N SER A 19 15.12 -20.16 -71.73
CA SER A 19 15.78 -20.94 -70.64
C SER A 19 16.95 -20.11 -70.11
N LEU A 20 16.82 -19.66 -68.86
CA LEU A 20 17.94 -19.05 -68.15
C LEU A 20 18.33 -19.94 -66.98
N ALA A 21 19.52 -20.46 -67.03
CA ALA A 21 20.13 -21.22 -65.95
C ALA A 21 20.41 -20.27 -64.75
N ILE A 22 19.70 -20.46 -63.67
CA ILE A 22 19.96 -19.73 -62.43
C ILE A 22 20.79 -20.64 -61.50
N SER A 23 22.06 -20.26 -61.31
CA SER A 23 22.95 -20.82 -60.30
C SER A 23 22.35 -20.56 -58.89
N LEU A 24 21.97 -21.60 -58.18
CA LEU A 24 21.57 -21.53 -56.76
C LEU A 24 22.82 -21.24 -55.92
N THR A 25 23.02 -19.98 -55.55
CA THR A 25 23.80 -19.63 -54.36
C THR A 25 22.93 -19.86 -53.14
N ILE A 26 23.22 -20.93 -52.40
CA ILE A 26 22.63 -21.17 -51.08
C ILE A 26 23.20 -20.10 -50.15
N GLY A 27 22.51 -18.95 -50.10
CA GLY A 27 22.69 -17.98 -49.01
C GLY A 27 22.13 -18.61 -47.76
N GLY A 28 22.99 -18.93 -46.80
CA GLY A 28 22.58 -19.37 -45.48
C GLY A 28 21.80 -18.26 -44.81
N ALA A 29 20.47 -18.36 -44.88
CA ALA A 29 19.60 -17.60 -44.01
C ALA A 29 19.85 -18.10 -42.57
N GLY A 30 20.58 -17.33 -41.80
CA GLY A 30 20.69 -17.56 -40.36
C GLY A 30 19.29 -17.64 -39.80
N ILE A 31 18.85 -18.85 -39.45
CA ILE A 31 17.67 -19.03 -38.63
C ILE A 31 18.02 -18.35 -37.31
N ALA A 32 17.51 -17.14 -37.09
CA ALA A 32 17.53 -16.54 -35.77
C ALA A 32 16.86 -17.56 -34.84
N ALA A 33 17.66 -18.18 -33.96
CA ALA A 33 17.16 -19.13 -32.98
C ALA A 33 16.13 -18.34 -32.16
N GLN A 34 14.86 -18.65 -32.37
CA GLN A 34 13.78 -18.11 -31.56
C GLN A 34 14.06 -18.59 -30.13
N ALA A 35 14.36 -17.66 -29.21
CA ALA A 35 14.63 -18.01 -27.83
C ALA A 35 13.48 -18.88 -27.33
N ALA A 36 13.81 -20.05 -26.81
CA ALA A 36 12.80 -20.97 -26.30
C ALA A 36 11.96 -20.25 -25.23
N THR A 37 10.65 -20.40 -25.31
CA THR A 37 9.75 -19.82 -24.31
C THR A 37 10.12 -20.39 -22.95
N PRO A 38 10.37 -19.55 -21.93
CA PRO A 38 10.68 -20.01 -20.59
C PRO A 38 9.58 -20.94 -20.07
N THR A 39 9.94 -22.05 -19.44
CA THR A 39 8.99 -23.03 -18.90
C THR A 39 9.35 -23.40 -17.47
N LEU A 40 8.34 -23.69 -16.67
CA LEU A 40 8.43 -24.22 -15.31
C LEU A 40 7.60 -25.51 -15.21
N SER A 41 7.91 -26.36 -14.26
CA SER A 41 6.96 -27.42 -13.86
C SER A 41 5.68 -26.78 -13.30
N GLU A 42 4.56 -27.50 -13.33
CA GLU A 42 3.29 -27.00 -12.76
C GLU A 42 3.45 -26.62 -11.29
N ALA A 43 4.14 -27.42 -10.50
CA ALA A 43 4.40 -27.15 -9.09
C ALA A 43 5.24 -25.88 -8.90
N ASP A 44 6.31 -25.69 -9.68
CA ASP A 44 7.15 -24.51 -9.62
C ASP A 44 6.44 -23.26 -10.12
N PHE A 45 5.56 -23.40 -11.12
CA PHE A 45 4.73 -22.32 -11.62
C PHE A 45 3.77 -21.82 -10.53
N GLU A 46 3.03 -22.71 -9.86
CA GLU A 46 2.09 -22.36 -8.78
C GLU A 46 2.81 -21.79 -7.55
N ALA A 47 3.97 -22.31 -7.19
CA ALA A 47 4.81 -21.75 -6.12
C ALA A 47 5.30 -20.35 -6.48
N SER A 48 5.81 -20.14 -7.69
CA SER A 48 6.28 -18.84 -8.17
C SER A 48 5.12 -17.84 -8.29
N LYS A 49 3.97 -18.27 -8.77
CA LYS A 49 2.73 -17.47 -8.82
C LYS A 49 2.34 -16.98 -7.44
N THR A 50 2.33 -17.87 -6.46
CA THR A 50 2.01 -17.53 -5.07
C THR A 50 3.01 -16.50 -4.52
N THR A 51 4.30 -16.74 -4.68
CA THR A 51 5.35 -15.80 -4.24
C THR A 51 5.25 -14.46 -4.96
N TYR A 52 4.94 -14.44 -6.27
CA TYR A 52 4.75 -13.20 -7.02
C TYR A 52 3.61 -12.35 -6.43
N PHE A 53 2.44 -12.96 -6.18
CA PHE A 53 1.32 -12.25 -5.56
C PHE A 53 1.68 -11.71 -4.18
N GLN A 54 2.39 -12.49 -3.39
CA GLN A 54 2.76 -12.12 -2.03
C GLN A 54 3.81 -11.01 -1.95
N ARG A 55 4.79 -11.02 -2.86
CA ARG A 55 6.01 -10.20 -2.75
C ARG A 55 6.16 -9.14 -3.84
N CYS A 56 5.67 -9.39 -5.05
CA CYS A 56 6.00 -8.59 -6.23
C CYS A 56 4.82 -7.77 -6.77
N ALA A 57 3.60 -8.36 -6.81
CA ALA A 57 2.43 -7.76 -7.44
C ALA A 57 2.04 -6.39 -6.85
N GLY A 58 2.33 -6.13 -5.58
CA GLY A 58 2.09 -4.85 -4.93
C GLY A 58 2.74 -3.66 -5.63
N CYS A 59 3.93 -3.85 -6.18
CA CYS A 59 4.66 -2.82 -6.92
C CYS A 59 4.54 -3.00 -8.43
N HIS A 60 4.55 -4.23 -8.94
CA HIS A 60 4.61 -4.52 -10.37
C HIS A 60 3.26 -4.79 -11.04
N GLY A 61 2.16 -4.85 -10.26
CA GLY A 61 0.81 -5.16 -10.74
C GLY A 61 0.54 -6.66 -10.84
N THR A 62 -0.74 -7.03 -10.75
CA THR A 62 -1.21 -8.41 -10.90
C THR A 62 -0.98 -8.92 -12.32
N LEU A 63 -1.30 -8.09 -13.31
CA LEU A 63 -1.08 -8.34 -14.73
C LEU A 63 0.31 -7.89 -15.22
N ARG A 64 1.22 -7.56 -14.32
CA ARG A 64 2.62 -7.16 -14.57
C ARG A 64 2.81 -5.91 -15.42
N LYS A 65 1.80 -5.07 -15.57
CA LYS A 65 1.87 -3.82 -16.35
C LYS A 65 2.69 -2.71 -15.70
N GLY A 66 3.16 -2.94 -14.47
CA GLY A 66 3.87 -1.95 -13.68
C GLY A 66 2.95 -1.10 -12.83
N ALA A 67 3.54 -0.31 -11.96
CA ALA A 67 2.93 0.75 -11.17
C ALA A 67 4.02 1.58 -10.48
N THR A 68 4.22 1.41 -9.16
CA THR A 68 5.39 1.96 -8.46
C THR A 68 6.67 1.29 -8.96
N GLY A 69 6.63 -0.04 -9.18
CA GLY A 69 7.67 -0.80 -9.86
C GLY A 69 7.47 -0.79 -11.38
N LYS A 70 8.55 -1.04 -12.12
CA LYS A 70 8.51 -1.11 -13.59
C LYS A 70 7.62 -2.25 -14.08
N SER A 71 7.15 -2.17 -15.34
CA SER A 71 6.47 -3.27 -16.02
C SER A 71 7.35 -4.52 -16.07
N LEU A 72 6.74 -5.67 -15.76
CA LEU A 72 7.32 -7.01 -15.88
C LEU A 72 6.55 -7.83 -16.94
N GLU A 73 5.99 -7.16 -17.95
CA GLU A 73 5.42 -7.87 -19.10
C GLU A 73 6.52 -8.69 -19.81
N PRO A 74 6.21 -9.87 -20.35
CA PRO A 74 7.22 -10.77 -20.95
C PRO A 74 8.11 -10.08 -21.98
N LYS A 75 7.54 -9.18 -22.80
CA LYS A 75 8.31 -8.38 -23.79
C LYS A 75 9.43 -7.53 -23.17
N GLU A 76 9.30 -7.13 -21.90
CA GLU A 76 10.31 -6.32 -21.22
C GLU A 76 11.30 -7.23 -20.44
N THR A 77 10.78 -8.25 -19.76
CA THR A 77 11.62 -9.16 -18.96
C THR A 77 12.50 -10.04 -19.83
N MET A 78 12.00 -10.52 -20.97
CA MET A 78 12.80 -11.30 -21.93
C MET A 78 13.97 -10.52 -22.52
N LYS A 79 13.86 -9.20 -22.69
CA LYS A 79 14.98 -8.33 -23.14
C LYS A 79 16.09 -8.26 -22.10
N LEU A 80 15.75 -8.36 -20.81
CA LEU A 80 16.74 -8.37 -19.73
C LEU A 80 17.45 -9.72 -19.63
N GLY A 81 16.73 -10.80 -19.90
CA GLY A 81 17.20 -12.17 -19.82
C GLY A 81 17.37 -12.69 -18.39
N GLN A 82 17.45 -14.01 -18.29
CA GLN A 82 17.41 -14.76 -17.04
C GLN A 82 18.43 -14.28 -16.00
N GLU A 83 19.70 -14.25 -16.35
CA GLU A 83 20.79 -13.91 -15.43
C GLU A 83 20.67 -12.49 -14.84
N ARG A 84 20.27 -11.53 -15.67
CA ARG A 84 20.10 -10.15 -15.19
C ARG A 84 18.89 -10.01 -14.27
N LEU A 85 17.82 -10.74 -14.56
CA LEU A 85 16.63 -10.77 -13.70
C LEU A 85 16.93 -11.40 -12.34
N GLU A 86 17.68 -12.50 -12.32
CA GLU A 86 18.15 -13.12 -11.07
C GLU A 86 18.95 -12.16 -10.21
N LYS A 87 19.90 -11.42 -10.81
CA LYS A 87 20.70 -10.40 -10.09
C LYS A 87 19.82 -9.28 -9.54
N ILE A 88 18.86 -8.78 -10.34
CA ILE A 88 17.94 -7.71 -9.90
C ILE A 88 17.06 -8.20 -8.75
N ILE A 89 16.52 -9.42 -8.83
CA ILE A 89 15.70 -9.98 -7.75
C ILE A 89 16.55 -10.17 -6.49
N LYS A 90 17.73 -10.74 -6.65
CA LYS A 90 18.63 -11.05 -5.54
C LYS A 90 19.05 -9.80 -4.78
N PHE A 91 19.58 -8.80 -5.48
CA PHE A 91 20.24 -7.64 -4.86
C PHE A 91 19.38 -6.37 -4.81
N GLY A 92 18.20 -6.38 -5.43
CA GLY A 92 17.36 -5.19 -5.53
C GLY A 92 17.93 -4.15 -6.52
N THR A 93 17.44 -2.92 -6.38
CA THR A 93 17.92 -1.77 -7.19
C THR A 93 17.98 -0.51 -6.34
N GLU A 94 18.86 0.41 -6.68
CA GLU A 94 18.93 1.76 -6.09
C GLU A 94 17.63 2.57 -6.25
N GLY A 95 16.74 2.13 -7.15
CA GLY A 95 15.43 2.76 -7.39
C GLY A 95 14.30 2.29 -6.47
N GLY A 96 14.59 1.65 -5.33
CA GLY A 96 13.62 1.28 -4.30
C GLY A 96 13.07 -0.15 -4.37
N MET A 97 13.58 -1.02 -5.25
CA MET A 97 13.30 -2.45 -5.18
C MET A 97 14.21 -3.08 -4.12
N ASN A 98 13.60 -3.76 -3.15
CA ASN A 98 14.35 -4.50 -2.12
C ASN A 98 15.16 -5.65 -2.72
N ASN A 99 16.23 -6.05 -2.04
CA ASN A 99 16.85 -7.35 -2.21
C ASN A 99 15.91 -8.46 -1.70
N PHE A 100 16.07 -9.66 -2.26
CA PHE A 100 15.29 -10.84 -1.87
C PHE A 100 16.17 -12.04 -1.49
N ASP A 101 17.49 -11.88 -1.43
CA ASP A 101 18.44 -12.93 -1.04
C ASP A 101 18.36 -13.32 0.44
N ASP A 102 17.76 -12.46 1.26
CA ASP A 102 17.50 -12.71 2.68
C ASP A 102 16.21 -13.52 2.95
N ILE A 103 15.32 -13.64 1.95
CA ILE A 103 13.99 -14.26 2.09
C ILE A 103 13.63 -15.27 1.01
N MET A 104 14.47 -15.43 -0.01
CA MET A 104 14.31 -16.41 -1.09
C MET A 104 15.62 -17.14 -1.32
N THR A 105 15.52 -18.44 -1.54
CA THR A 105 16.67 -19.27 -1.96
C THR A 105 17.09 -18.95 -3.39
N GLU A 106 18.32 -19.32 -3.76
CA GLU A 106 18.82 -19.16 -5.14
C GLU A 106 17.92 -19.87 -6.17
N ASP A 107 17.36 -21.03 -5.82
CA ASP A 107 16.44 -21.77 -6.68
C ASP A 107 15.11 -21.05 -6.86
N GLU A 108 14.55 -20.49 -5.79
CA GLU A 108 13.33 -19.68 -5.85
C GLU A 108 13.53 -18.39 -6.66
N ILE A 109 14.69 -17.73 -6.52
CA ILE A 109 15.06 -16.56 -7.32
C ILE A 109 15.13 -16.91 -8.80
N LYS A 110 15.78 -18.04 -9.14
CA LYS A 110 15.88 -18.55 -10.50
C LYS A 110 14.52 -18.86 -11.10
N LYS A 111 13.66 -19.56 -10.35
CA LYS A 111 12.28 -19.87 -10.75
C LYS A 111 11.44 -18.62 -10.91
N MET A 112 11.57 -17.64 -10.02
CA MET A 112 10.88 -16.36 -10.13
C MET A 112 11.32 -15.58 -11.38
N ALA A 113 12.62 -15.52 -11.67
CA ALA A 113 13.14 -14.89 -12.87
C ALA A 113 12.60 -15.54 -14.15
N THR A 114 12.45 -16.88 -14.16
CA THR A 114 11.80 -17.63 -15.25
C THR A 114 10.29 -17.31 -15.31
N TYR A 115 9.61 -17.33 -14.17
CA TYR A 115 8.17 -17.09 -14.06
C TYR A 115 7.77 -15.71 -14.62
N ILE A 116 8.52 -14.65 -14.33
CA ILE A 116 8.17 -13.31 -14.81
C ILE A 116 8.44 -13.09 -16.30
N GLN A 117 9.10 -14.02 -16.98
CA GLN A 117 9.26 -14.04 -18.44
C GLN A 117 8.13 -14.81 -19.16
N MET A 118 7.25 -15.50 -18.41
CA MET A 118 6.07 -16.17 -18.94
C MET A 118 4.87 -15.20 -18.90
N GLU A 119 3.81 -15.49 -19.70
CA GLU A 119 2.58 -14.71 -19.66
C GLU A 119 1.96 -14.73 -18.25
N PRO A 120 1.52 -13.56 -17.72
CA PRO A 120 0.91 -13.50 -16.41
C PRO A 120 -0.46 -14.20 -16.41
N PRO A 121 -0.74 -15.09 -15.43
CA PRO A 121 -2.08 -15.63 -15.28
C PRO A 121 -3.04 -14.51 -14.89
N VAL A 122 -4.23 -14.52 -15.49
CA VAL A 122 -5.33 -13.63 -15.11
C VAL A 122 -6.18 -14.31 -14.04
N PRO A 123 -6.20 -13.84 -12.79
CA PRO A 123 -7.04 -14.44 -11.75
C PRO A 123 -8.52 -14.25 -12.07
N PRO A 124 -9.42 -15.11 -11.53
CA PRO A 124 -10.84 -14.99 -11.75
C PRO A 124 -11.43 -13.71 -11.12
N GLU A 125 -12.63 -13.34 -11.56
CA GLU A 125 -13.44 -12.31 -10.91
C GLU A 125 -14.07 -12.86 -9.61
N MET A 126 -14.52 -11.96 -8.74
CA MET A 126 -15.16 -12.33 -7.48
C MET A 126 -16.53 -11.64 -7.37
N SER A 127 -17.59 -12.43 -7.33
CA SER A 127 -18.96 -11.93 -7.20
C SER A 127 -19.33 -11.67 -5.73
N LEU A 128 -20.34 -10.83 -5.51
CA LEU A 128 -20.92 -10.62 -4.19
C LEU A 128 -21.45 -11.92 -3.57
N ALA A 129 -22.04 -12.82 -4.38
CA ALA A 129 -22.50 -14.13 -3.93
C ALA A 129 -21.35 -14.98 -3.37
N LEU A 130 -20.23 -15.06 -4.10
CA LEU A 130 -19.04 -15.78 -3.65
C LEU A 130 -18.45 -15.17 -2.37
N MET A 131 -18.50 -13.84 -2.22
CA MET A 131 -18.05 -13.17 -0.97
C MET A 131 -18.95 -13.58 0.21
N LYS A 132 -20.27 -13.65 0.01
CA LYS A 132 -21.23 -14.10 1.04
C LYS A 132 -20.98 -15.56 1.45
N GLU A 133 -20.64 -16.44 0.52
CA GLU A 133 -20.24 -17.82 0.83
C GLU A 133 -18.96 -17.90 1.65
N ARG A 134 -18.04 -16.93 1.48
CA ARG A 134 -16.75 -16.84 2.18
C ARG A 134 -16.80 -15.99 3.45
N HIS A 135 -17.97 -15.50 3.82
CA HIS A 135 -18.19 -14.79 5.07
C HIS A 135 -18.24 -15.78 6.24
N LYS A 136 -17.49 -15.48 7.29
CA LYS A 136 -17.39 -16.30 8.49
C LYS A 136 -17.61 -15.45 9.74
N VAL A 137 -18.55 -15.87 10.58
CA VAL A 137 -18.81 -15.29 11.88
C VAL A 137 -18.26 -16.25 12.95
N PHE A 138 -17.33 -15.79 13.78
CA PHE A 138 -16.72 -16.57 14.87
C PHE A 138 -17.41 -16.29 16.20
N VAL A 139 -17.93 -15.06 16.38
CA VAL A 139 -18.76 -14.66 17.51
C VAL A 139 -19.99 -13.97 16.93
N ASP A 140 -21.19 -14.52 17.24
CA ASP A 140 -22.44 -13.91 16.77
C ASP A 140 -22.56 -12.48 17.34
N PRO A 141 -22.87 -11.47 16.51
CA PRO A 141 -23.04 -10.09 16.98
C PRO A 141 -23.99 -9.91 18.18
N LYS A 142 -25.02 -10.76 18.31
CA LYS A 142 -25.92 -10.75 19.47
C LYS A 142 -25.22 -11.12 20.78
N ASP A 143 -24.10 -11.87 20.70
CA ASP A 143 -23.33 -12.37 21.84
C ASP A 143 -22.12 -11.45 22.14
N TYR A 144 -22.01 -10.30 21.48
CA TYR A 144 -20.95 -9.34 21.75
C TYR A 144 -21.05 -8.81 23.19
N PRO A 145 -19.94 -8.76 23.94
CA PRO A 145 -19.96 -8.33 25.33
C PRO A 145 -20.39 -6.86 25.46
N THR A 146 -21.14 -6.55 26.51
CA THR A 146 -21.59 -5.19 26.84
C THR A 146 -20.55 -4.40 27.64
N LYS A 147 -19.46 -5.07 28.08
CA LYS A 147 -18.28 -4.52 28.76
C LYS A 147 -17.07 -5.40 28.47
N PRO A 148 -15.84 -4.87 28.60
CA PRO A 148 -14.63 -5.69 28.42
C PRO A 148 -14.64 -6.94 29.30
N LEU A 149 -14.29 -8.10 28.71
CA LEU A 149 -14.20 -9.39 29.40
C LEU A 149 -12.85 -9.60 30.11
N HIS A 150 -11.96 -8.64 30.03
CA HIS A 150 -10.65 -8.62 30.69
C HIS A 150 -10.49 -7.37 31.54
N GLY A 151 -9.62 -7.40 32.54
CA GLY A 151 -9.40 -6.29 33.47
C GLY A 151 -8.35 -5.27 33.01
N ARG A 152 -8.08 -5.18 31.69
CA ARG A 152 -7.04 -4.30 31.12
C ARG A 152 -7.63 -2.99 30.62
N ASN A 153 -6.82 -1.96 30.54
CA ASN A 153 -7.16 -0.70 29.91
C ASN A 153 -7.07 -0.82 28.37
N TRP A 154 -8.12 -1.36 27.75
CA TRP A 154 -8.18 -1.58 26.31
C TRP A 154 -8.04 -0.29 25.48
N LYS A 155 -8.30 0.89 26.06
CA LYS A 155 -8.13 2.18 25.38
C LYS A 155 -6.66 2.56 25.17
N ASN A 156 -5.75 1.88 25.86
CA ASN A 156 -4.31 2.00 25.68
C ASN A 156 -3.71 0.72 25.08
N PHE A 157 -4.50 -0.01 24.28
CA PHE A 157 -3.95 -1.11 23.50
C PHE A 157 -3.34 -0.58 22.20
N PHE A 158 -2.20 -1.17 21.82
CA PHE A 158 -1.57 -1.01 20.52
C PHE A 158 -1.78 -2.28 19.70
N LEU A 159 -2.21 -2.12 18.46
CA LEU A 159 -2.38 -3.22 17.53
C LEU A 159 -1.25 -3.17 16.51
N VAL A 160 -0.38 -4.17 16.52
CA VAL A 160 0.83 -4.22 15.70
C VAL A 160 0.68 -5.28 14.63
N ILE A 161 0.85 -4.89 13.37
CA ILE A 161 0.80 -5.83 12.25
C ILE A 161 2.04 -6.73 12.26
N GLU A 162 1.81 -8.02 12.31
CA GLU A 162 2.79 -9.10 12.11
C GLU A 162 2.59 -9.66 10.69
N ARG A 163 3.05 -8.88 9.71
CA ARG A 163 2.70 -9.02 8.29
C ARG A 163 2.96 -10.41 7.73
N ASP A 164 4.16 -10.94 7.95
CA ASP A 164 4.66 -12.12 7.26
C ASP A 164 4.13 -13.43 7.86
N VAL A 165 3.48 -13.36 9.03
CA VAL A 165 2.80 -14.50 9.67
C VAL A 165 1.28 -14.37 9.68
N GLY A 166 0.72 -13.31 9.08
CA GLY A 166 -0.73 -13.13 8.95
C GLY A 166 -1.44 -12.96 10.29
N LYS A 167 -0.86 -12.16 11.20
CA LYS A 167 -1.40 -11.89 12.53
C LYS A 167 -1.39 -10.39 12.84
N VAL A 168 -2.15 -10.05 13.86
CA VAL A 168 -2.10 -8.77 14.55
C VAL A 168 -1.80 -9.04 16.02
N ALA A 169 -0.71 -8.50 16.53
CA ALA A 169 -0.43 -8.52 17.95
C ALA A 169 -1.21 -7.40 18.65
N VAL A 170 -1.90 -7.73 19.72
CA VAL A 170 -2.53 -6.77 20.62
C VAL A 170 -1.62 -6.61 21.83
N ILE A 171 -1.16 -5.40 22.08
CA ILE A 171 -0.20 -5.07 23.13
C ILE A 171 -0.89 -4.17 24.16
N ASP A 172 -0.77 -4.52 25.43
CA ASP A 172 -1.19 -3.67 26.56
C ASP A 172 -0.17 -2.53 26.73
N GLY A 173 -0.58 -1.32 26.38
CA GLY A 173 0.27 -0.12 26.44
C GLY A 173 0.64 0.32 27.86
N ASP A 174 -0.14 -0.09 28.89
CA ASP A 174 0.21 0.21 30.29
C ASP A 174 1.27 -0.78 30.81
N LYS A 175 1.11 -2.07 30.49
CA LYS A 175 1.98 -3.15 31.01
C LYS A 175 3.18 -3.46 30.09
N LYS A 176 3.17 -2.97 28.84
CA LYS A 176 4.19 -3.25 27.83
C LYS A 176 4.36 -4.75 27.54
N GLU A 177 3.24 -5.45 27.42
CA GLU A 177 3.20 -6.90 27.18
C GLU A 177 2.21 -7.28 26.08
N VAL A 178 2.50 -8.35 25.35
CA VAL A 178 1.59 -8.89 24.34
C VAL A 178 0.40 -9.57 25.03
N VAL A 179 -0.81 -9.16 24.65
CA VAL A 179 -2.08 -9.72 25.15
C VAL A 179 -2.54 -10.87 24.27
N ALA A 180 -2.45 -10.71 22.95
CA ALA A 180 -2.90 -11.71 21.97
C ALA A 180 -2.16 -11.57 20.66
N HIS A 181 -2.07 -12.68 19.91
CA HIS A 181 -1.74 -12.72 18.49
C HIS A 181 -2.99 -13.15 17.74
N VAL A 182 -3.71 -12.20 17.16
CA VAL A 182 -4.98 -12.44 16.48
C VAL A 182 -4.70 -12.90 15.04
N PRO A 183 -5.10 -14.13 14.64
CA PRO A 183 -4.91 -14.61 13.28
C PRO A 183 -5.82 -13.83 12.31
N THR A 184 -5.25 -13.37 11.21
CA THR A 184 -5.92 -12.57 10.17
C THR A 184 -5.62 -13.14 8.78
N GLY A 185 -5.77 -12.34 7.73
CA GLY A 185 -5.33 -12.72 6.39
C GLY A 185 -3.82 -12.66 6.22
N TYR A 186 -3.33 -13.29 5.15
CA TYR A 186 -1.91 -13.26 4.79
C TYR A 186 -1.45 -11.83 4.46
N ALA A 187 -0.23 -11.51 4.85
CA ALA A 187 0.45 -10.24 4.59
C ALA A 187 -0.44 -9.03 4.91
N VAL A 188 -1.02 -9.01 6.10
CA VAL A 188 -1.83 -7.90 6.65
C VAL A 188 -1.13 -6.57 6.38
N HIS A 189 -1.90 -5.57 5.93
CA HIS A 189 -1.29 -4.32 5.46
C HIS A 189 -1.70 -3.09 6.26
N VAL A 190 -2.95 -3.02 6.68
CA VAL A 190 -3.49 -1.89 7.45
C VAL A 190 -4.42 -2.37 8.55
N LEU A 191 -4.53 -1.53 9.56
CA LEU A 191 -5.48 -1.61 10.66
C LEU A 191 -6.23 -0.29 10.76
N LYS A 192 -7.55 -0.33 10.84
CA LYS A 192 -8.36 0.89 11.06
C LYS A 192 -9.55 0.59 11.98
N ALA A 193 -9.89 1.58 12.77
CA ALA A 193 -11.10 1.61 13.58
C ALA A 193 -12.02 2.74 13.09
N ALA A 194 -13.24 2.77 13.57
CA ALA A 194 -14.07 3.96 13.46
C ALA A 194 -13.47 5.03 14.39
N GLU A 195 -12.59 5.84 13.81
CA GLU A 195 -11.89 6.90 14.50
C GLU A 195 -12.65 8.23 14.35
N HIS A 196 -12.73 8.98 15.43
CA HIS A 196 -12.82 10.45 15.43
C HIS A 196 -14.00 11.13 14.73
N HIS A 197 -15.07 10.47 14.37
CA HIS A 197 -16.25 11.25 14.01
C HIS A 197 -16.72 12.01 15.26
N LYS A 198 -16.69 13.34 15.21
CA LYS A 198 -17.22 14.23 16.27
C LYS A 198 -18.66 13.90 16.66
N ASN A 199 -19.36 13.13 15.82
CA ASN A 199 -20.72 12.65 16.00
C ASN A 199 -20.81 11.20 16.53
N LEU A 200 -19.72 10.42 16.55
CA LEU A 200 -19.68 9.12 17.20
C LEU A 200 -19.53 9.32 18.71
N LYS A 201 -20.65 9.59 19.38
CA LYS A 201 -20.79 9.33 20.82
C LYS A 201 -20.87 7.84 21.09
N ALA A 202 -20.13 7.01 20.33
CA ALA A 202 -20.12 5.59 20.51
C ALA A 202 -19.34 5.30 21.78
N LYS A 203 -20.01 4.69 22.77
CA LYS A 203 -19.37 4.09 23.98
C LYS A 203 -18.21 3.16 23.60
N ASP A 204 -18.19 2.72 22.37
CA ASP A 204 -17.36 1.67 21.76
C ASP A 204 -16.37 2.24 20.74
N ALA A 205 -16.18 3.57 20.64
CA ALA A 205 -15.18 4.15 19.73
C ALA A 205 -13.79 3.55 20.03
N GLY A 206 -13.15 2.99 18.99
CA GLY A 206 -11.88 2.27 19.13
C GLY A 206 -11.99 0.83 19.65
N ARG A 207 -13.19 0.30 19.89
CA ARG A 207 -13.39 -1.09 20.29
C ARG A 207 -13.15 -2.09 19.15
N PHE A 208 -13.78 -1.79 17.99
CA PHE A 208 -13.70 -2.66 16.81
C PHE A 208 -12.63 -2.17 15.87
N TRP A 209 -11.73 -3.07 15.52
CA TRP A 209 -10.68 -2.84 14.53
C TRP A 209 -10.86 -3.76 13.34
N TYR A 210 -10.51 -3.24 12.18
CA TYR A 210 -10.63 -3.93 10.91
C TYR A 210 -9.28 -3.95 10.22
N THR A 211 -8.95 -5.09 9.61
CA THR A 211 -7.68 -5.24 8.91
C THR A 211 -7.86 -5.96 7.59
N GLN A 212 -7.03 -5.59 6.62
CA GLN A 212 -7.05 -6.15 5.27
C GLN A 212 -5.76 -6.91 5.00
N GLY A 213 -5.89 -8.20 4.66
CA GLY A 213 -4.78 -9.04 4.18
C GLY A 213 -4.62 -8.98 2.66
N ARG A 214 -3.40 -9.28 2.19
CA ARG A 214 -3.11 -9.39 0.75
C ARG A 214 -3.85 -10.55 0.08
N ASP A 215 -4.28 -11.54 0.83
CA ASP A 215 -5.16 -12.63 0.36
C ASP A 215 -6.64 -12.23 0.24
N GLY A 216 -6.91 -10.93 0.34
CA GLY A 216 -8.25 -10.37 0.20
C GLY A 216 -9.16 -10.53 1.41
N LYS A 217 -8.65 -11.02 2.53
CA LYS A 217 -9.44 -11.19 3.75
C LYS A 217 -9.55 -9.88 4.51
N LEU A 218 -10.78 -9.48 4.76
CA LEU A 218 -11.17 -8.43 5.66
C LEU A 218 -11.56 -9.07 7.00
N THR A 219 -10.85 -8.74 8.07
CA THR A 219 -11.01 -9.34 9.40
C THR A 219 -11.44 -8.29 10.41
N LYS A 220 -12.41 -8.62 11.27
CA LYS A 220 -12.89 -7.79 12.38
C LYS A 220 -12.34 -8.31 13.70
N ILE A 221 -11.81 -7.40 14.52
CA ILE A 221 -11.25 -7.65 15.85
C ILE A 221 -12.08 -6.87 16.87
N ASP A 222 -12.51 -7.52 17.95
CA ASP A 222 -13.21 -6.91 19.09
C ASP A 222 -12.29 -6.90 20.31
N LEU A 223 -11.83 -5.75 20.74
CA LEU A 223 -10.92 -5.59 21.86
C LEU A 223 -11.57 -5.89 23.22
N TRP A 224 -12.87 -6.05 23.31
CA TRP A 224 -13.57 -6.39 24.55
C TRP A 224 -13.66 -7.89 24.81
N GLN A 225 -13.33 -8.71 23.82
CA GLN A 225 -13.31 -10.16 23.95
C GLN A 225 -12.14 -10.65 24.82
N THR A 226 -12.21 -11.91 25.24
CA THR A 226 -11.04 -12.61 25.78
C THR A 226 -9.96 -12.74 24.70
N PRO A 227 -8.66 -12.82 25.05
CA PRO A 227 -7.56 -12.85 24.08
C PRO A 227 -7.70 -13.90 22.98
N ASP A 228 -8.27 -15.04 23.28
CA ASP A 228 -8.49 -16.18 22.36
C ASP A 228 -9.69 -15.97 21.41
N LYS A 229 -10.56 -14.99 21.66
CA LYS A 229 -11.79 -14.72 20.89
C LYS A 229 -11.85 -13.35 20.23
N MET A 230 -10.75 -12.61 20.23
CA MET A 230 -10.75 -11.25 19.66
C MET A 230 -11.08 -11.20 18.15
N LYS A 231 -10.79 -12.25 17.38
CA LYS A 231 -11.26 -12.36 16.00
C LYS A 231 -12.74 -12.74 15.99
N VAL A 232 -13.61 -11.82 15.57
CA VAL A 232 -15.07 -12.03 15.66
C VAL A 232 -15.73 -12.31 14.31
N ALA A 233 -15.19 -11.81 13.21
CA ALA A 233 -15.70 -12.10 11.87
C ALA A 233 -14.61 -11.92 10.80
N GLU A 234 -14.83 -12.52 9.63
CA GLU A 234 -13.95 -12.43 8.47
C GLU A 234 -14.74 -12.62 7.18
N VAL A 235 -14.40 -11.88 6.14
CA VAL A 235 -14.91 -12.11 4.79
C VAL A 235 -13.78 -11.94 3.77
N GLN A 236 -13.73 -12.82 2.77
CA GLN A 236 -12.81 -12.64 1.65
C GLN A 236 -13.48 -11.82 0.55
N ILE A 237 -12.98 -10.61 0.30
CA ILE A 237 -13.56 -9.65 -0.66
C ILE A 237 -12.82 -9.57 -2.00
N ALA A 238 -11.62 -10.12 -2.08
CA ALA A 238 -10.74 -10.08 -3.24
C ALA A 238 -9.75 -11.26 -3.20
N TYR A 239 -8.93 -11.43 -4.24
CA TYR A 239 -7.79 -12.35 -4.24
C TYR A 239 -6.48 -11.63 -3.91
N ASP A 240 -6.42 -10.31 -4.18
CA ASP A 240 -5.37 -9.40 -3.74
C ASP A 240 -6.05 -8.11 -3.27
N ALA A 241 -5.73 -7.64 -2.07
CA ALA A 241 -6.30 -6.44 -1.47
C ALA A 241 -5.29 -5.70 -0.61
N ARG A 242 -5.62 -4.46 -0.23
CA ARG A 242 -4.62 -3.68 0.51
C ARG A 242 -5.17 -2.83 1.63
N ASP A 243 -6.25 -2.09 1.43
CA ASP A 243 -6.70 -1.09 2.39
C ASP A 243 -8.14 -1.29 2.83
N VAL A 244 -8.46 -0.74 3.99
CA VAL A 244 -9.77 -0.78 4.63
C VAL A 244 -10.05 0.58 5.25
N ALA A 245 -11.32 0.99 5.28
CA ALA A 245 -11.78 2.10 6.10
C ALA A 245 -13.12 1.77 6.74
N VAL A 246 -13.43 2.47 7.81
CA VAL A 246 -14.71 2.38 8.51
C VAL A 246 -15.46 3.69 8.28
N SER A 247 -16.77 3.63 8.10
CA SER A 247 -17.58 4.85 8.03
C SER A 247 -17.56 5.59 9.37
N GLY A 248 -17.58 6.90 9.31
CA GLY A 248 -17.52 7.74 10.53
C GLY A 248 -18.63 7.45 11.53
N ASP A 249 -19.77 6.94 11.10
CA ASP A 249 -20.85 6.50 11.98
C ASP A 249 -20.73 5.05 12.47
N GLY A 250 -19.68 4.33 12.03
CA GLY A 250 -19.39 2.95 12.42
C GLY A 250 -20.35 1.90 11.84
N LYS A 251 -21.20 2.26 10.86
CA LYS A 251 -22.17 1.32 10.27
C LYS A 251 -21.58 0.45 9.18
N TYR A 252 -20.64 0.98 8.42
CA TYR A 252 -20.07 0.31 7.27
C TYR A 252 -18.57 0.19 7.37
N VAL A 253 -18.06 -0.87 6.78
CA VAL A 253 -16.63 -1.05 6.51
C VAL A 253 -16.45 -1.23 5.01
N VAL A 254 -15.41 -0.62 4.45
CA VAL A 254 -15.09 -0.71 3.03
C VAL A 254 -13.68 -1.25 2.86
N GLY A 255 -13.53 -2.29 2.05
CA GLY A 255 -12.23 -2.89 1.73
C GLY A 255 -11.88 -2.71 0.26
N GLY A 256 -10.61 -2.39 -0.03
CA GLY A 256 -10.08 -2.11 -1.36
C GLY A 256 -9.34 -3.29 -1.98
N GLY A 257 -9.85 -3.79 -3.12
CA GLY A 257 -9.23 -4.84 -3.91
C GLY A 257 -8.19 -4.31 -4.90
N TYR A 258 -7.12 -5.08 -5.05
CA TYR A 258 -6.17 -4.96 -6.15
C TYR A 258 -6.59 -5.87 -7.31
N TRP A 259 -7.03 -7.10 -6.97
CA TRP A 259 -7.66 -8.00 -7.93
C TRP A 259 -8.78 -8.83 -7.26
N PRO A 260 -9.99 -8.83 -7.82
CA PRO A 260 -10.45 -7.90 -8.87
C PRO A 260 -10.32 -6.43 -8.44
N PRO A 261 -10.09 -5.49 -9.38
CA PRO A 261 -10.02 -4.07 -9.06
C PRO A 261 -11.42 -3.53 -8.76
N HIS A 262 -11.74 -3.51 -7.47
CA HIS A 262 -13.02 -3.06 -6.93
C HIS A 262 -12.86 -2.63 -5.46
N PHE A 263 -13.85 -1.99 -4.90
CA PHE A 263 -14.00 -1.91 -3.46
C PHE A 263 -15.34 -2.52 -3.05
N VAL A 264 -15.36 -3.08 -1.85
CA VAL A 264 -16.52 -3.78 -1.30
C VAL A 264 -16.95 -3.10 -0.03
N ILE A 265 -18.22 -2.75 0.06
CA ILE A 265 -18.84 -2.21 1.25
C ILE A 265 -19.54 -3.36 1.98
N ALA A 266 -19.25 -3.50 3.27
CA ALA A 266 -19.88 -4.47 4.15
C ALA A 266 -20.49 -3.78 5.37
N ASP A 267 -21.46 -4.43 5.99
CA ASP A 267 -21.99 -4.04 7.29
C ASP A 267 -20.89 -4.18 8.35
N ALA A 268 -20.58 -3.12 9.09
CA ALA A 268 -19.49 -3.14 10.06
C ALA A 268 -19.81 -3.98 11.31
N HIS A 269 -21.09 -4.21 11.61
CA HIS A 269 -21.50 -5.01 12.77
C HIS A 269 -21.40 -6.51 12.49
N THR A 270 -21.93 -6.95 11.35
CA THR A 270 -22.00 -8.36 10.94
C THR A 270 -20.86 -8.80 10.05
N MET A 271 -20.20 -7.89 9.35
CA MET A 271 -19.23 -8.11 8.25
C MET A 271 -19.86 -8.73 6.99
N GLU A 272 -21.19 -8.71 6.87
CA GLU A 272 -21.85 -9.17 5.63
C GLU A 272 -21.53 -8.21 4.47
N PRO A 273 -21.03 -8.71 3.31
CA PRO A 273 -20.79 -7.88 2.14
C PRO A 273 -22.11 -7.45 1.50
N LEU A 274 -22.26 -6.13 1.31
CA LEU A 274 -23.48 -5.48 0.84
C LEU A 274 -23.39 -5.03 -0.61
N LYS A 275 -22.26 -4.44 -1.01
CA LYS A 275 -22.12 -3.81 -2.33
C LYS A 275 -20.70 -3.92 -2.86
N VAL A 276 -20.59 -4.15 -4.17
CA VAL A 276 -19.30 -4.16 -4.91
C VAL A 276 -19.31 -3.01 -5.91
N VAL A 277 -18.26 -2.24 -5.96
CA VAL A 277 -18.08 -1.12 -6.89
C VAL A 277 -16.79 -1.33 -7.68
N SER A 278 -16.89 -1.41 -9.00
CA SER A 278 -15.73 -1.58 -9.88
C SER A 278 -14.84 -0.33 -9.86
N ALA A 279 -13.53 -0.55 -9.78
CA ALA A 279 -12.51 0.49 -9.87
C ALA A 279 -11.94 0.65 -11.30
N ARG A 280 -12.41 -0.11 -12.28
CA ARG A 280 -12.01 -0.01 -13.68
C ARG A 280 -12.56 1.26 -14.32
N GLY A 281 -11.83 1.84 -15.26
CA GLY A 281 -12.29 3.05 -15.92
C GLY A 281 -11.22 3.67 -16.82
N VAL A 282 -11.51 4.89 -17.27
CA VAL A 282 -10.57 5.69 -18.07
C VAL A 282 -9.68 6.50 -17.12
N ASN A 283 -8.37 6.44 -17.34
CA ASN A 283 -7.37 7.17 -16.55
C ASN A 283 -7.26 8.65 -17.00
N VAL A 284 -6.44 9.41 -16.27
CA VAL A 284 -6.19 10.83 -16.58
C VAL A 284 -5.53 11.10 -17.95
N ASP A 285 -4.99 10.07 -18.59
CA ASP A 285 -4.41 10.17 -19.95
C ASP A 285 -5.41 9.76 -21.04
N GLY A 286 -6.65 9.40 -20.69
CA GLY A 286 -7.69 9.00 -21.65
C GLY A 286 -7.68 7.51 -22.02
N GLU A 287 -6.89 6.66 -21.34
CA GLU A 287 -6.78 5.23 -21.61
C GLU A 287 -7.66 4.40 -20.67
N TYR A 288 -8.31 3.36 -21.21
CA TYR A 288 -9.06 2.42 -20.35
C TYR A 288 -8.13 1.50 -19.59
N VAL A 289 -8.28 1.45 -18.26
CA VAL A 289 -7.49 0.65 -17.35
C VAL A 289 -8.33 -0.50 -16.78
N ASN A 290 -7.93 -1.73 -17.09
CA ASN A 290 -8.59 -2.94 -16.60
C ASN A 290 -8.09 -3.33 -15.18
N GLU A 291 -6.88 -2.96 -14.80
CA GLU A 291 -6.31 -3.16 -13.46
C GLU A 291 -6.09 -1.80 -12.80
N SER A 292 -7.17 -1.20 -12.26
CA SER A 292 -7.05 -0.01 -11.42
C SER A 292 -7.19 -0.40 -9.96
N ARG A 293 -6.06 -0.42 -9.25
CA ARG A 293 -5.98 -0.88 -7.87
C ARG A 293 -6.48 0.18 -6.90
N VAL A 294 -7.28 -0.25 -5.93
CA VAL A 294 -7.71 0.60 -4.81
C VAL A 294 -6.60 0.63 -3.77
N ALA A 295 -5.74 1.65 -3.81
CA ALA A 295 -4.51 1.68 -3.01
C ALA A 295 -4.73 2.16 -1.58
N ALA A 296 -5.63 3.12 -1.36
CA ALA A 296 -5.92 3.66 -0.03
C ALA A 296 -7.38 4.13 0.05
N ILE A 297 -7.97 3.99 1.23
CA ILE A 297 -9.33 4.44 1.53
C ILE A 297 -9.30 5.18 2.87
N TYR A 298 -9.90 6.35 2.92
CA TYR A 298 -9.96 7.18 4.13
C TYR A 298 -11.38 7.69 4.35
N ASP A 299 -11.85 7.65 5.60
CA ASP A 299 -13.09 8.33 5.96
C ASP A 299 -12.89 9.86 5.92
N THR A 300 -13.94 10.58 5.53
CA THR A 300 -13.89 12.05 5.44
C THR A 300 -14.40 12.67 6.74
N PRO A 301 -13.56 13.38 7.52
CA PRO A 301 -13.94 13.82 8.87
C PRO A 301 -15.18 14.71 8.95
N ASN A 302 -15.50 15.45 7.88
CA ASN A 302 -16.55 16.47 7.88
C ASN A 302 -17.73 16.14 6.93
N HIS A 303 -17.75 14.95 6.33
CA HIS A 303 -18.78 14.52 5.39
C HIS A 303 -18.94 13.00 5.44
N PRO A 304 -20.15 12.42 5.36
CA PRO A 304 -20.35 10.97 5.36
C PRO A 304 -19.88 10.33 4.04
N SER A 305 -18.59 10.34 3.80
CA SER A 305 -18.00 9.82 2.58
C SER A 305 -16.62 9.21 2.81
N TRP A 306 -16.22 8.33 1.92
CA TRP A 306 -14.83 7.87 1.83
C TRP A 306 -14.11 8.54 0.66
N LEU A 307 -12.82 8.83 0.85
CA LEU A 307 -11.89 9.07 -0.24
C LEU A 307 -11.26 7.74 -0.64
N VAL A 308 -11.45 7.34 -1.88
CA VAL A 308 -10.96 6.09 -2.45
C VAL A 308 -9.95 6.40 -3.56
N SER A 309 -8.70 5.99 -3.37
CA SER A 309 -7.64 6.26 -4.33
C SER A 309 -7.58 5.19 -5.42
N MET A 310 -7.80 5.61 -6.68
CA MET A 310 -7.71 4.79 -7.88
C MET A 310 -6.31 4.93 -8.48
N LYS A 311 -5.43 4.01 -8.13
CA LYS A 311 -3.98 4.13 -8.34
C LYS A 311 -3.60 4.38 -9.79
N GLU A 312 -4.01 3.50 -10.69
CA GLU A 312 -3.65 3.58 -12.12
C GLU A 312 -4.56 4.53 -12.90
N LEU A 313 -5.76 4.85 -12.39
CA LEU A 313 -6.58 5.91 -13.00
C LEU A 313 -5.99 7.30 -12.76
N GLY A 314 -5.20 7.47 -11.70
CA GLY A 314 -4.77 8.80 -11.26
C GLY A 314 -5.94 9.62 -10.73
N GLN A 315 -6.94 8.98 -10.16
CA GLN A 315 -8.17 9.62 -9.67
C GLN A 315 -8.39 9.39 -8.18
N MET A 316 -8.89 10.40 -7.51
CA MET A 316 -9.45 10.29 -6.17
C MET A 316 -10.97 10.30 -6.28
N TRP A 317 -11.64 9.26 -5.79
CA TRP A 317 -13.09 9.19 -5.76
C TRP A 317 -13.60 9.51 -4.37
N GLN A 318 -14.49 10.49 -4.25
CA GLN A 318 -15.25 10.72 -3.02
C GLN A 318 -16.58 10.00 -3.11
N VAL A 319 -16.77 9.01 -2.25
CA VAL A 319 -17.91 8.09 -2.23
C VAL A 319 -18.77 8.43 -1.04
N ASP A 320 -19.91 9.08 -1.28
CA ASP A 320 -20.90 9.42 -0.26
C ASP A 320 -21.70 8.14 0.10
N TYR A 321 -21.62 7.76 1.38
CA TYR A 321 -22.30 6.58 1.93
C TYR A 321 -23.54 6.91 2.75
N SER A 322 -24.05 8.15 2.70
CA SER A 322 -25.27 8.55 3.41
C SER A 322 -26.50 7.74 2.94
N ASP A 323 -26.50 7.31 1.70
CA ASP A 323 -27.45 6.33 1.12
C ASP A 323 -26.65 5.24 0.40
N ILE A 324 -26.52 4.09 1.07
CA ILE A 324 -25.75 2.97 0.54
C ILE A 324 -26.37 2.34 -0.71
N ASP A 325 -27.68 2.46 -0.89
CA ASP A 325 -28.38 1.90 -2.05
C ASP A 325 -28.15 2.77 -3.29
N ASN A 326 -27.99 4.09 -3.11
CA ASN A 326 -27.80 5.09 -4.16
C ASN A 326 -26.52 5.87 -3.98
N LEU A 327 -25.36 5.21 -3.99
CA LEU A 327 -24.06 5.84 -3.81
C LEU A 327 -23.82 6.98 -4.80
N LYS A 328 -23.43 8.13 -4.28
CA LYS A 328 -22.95 9.26 -5.08
C LYS A 328 -21.44 9.26 -5.10
N ILE A 329 -20.86 9.18 -6.28
CA ILE A 329 -19.41 9.12 -6.47
C ILE A 329 -18.96 10.32 -7.29
N THR A 330 -18.18 11.20 -6.66
CA THR A 330 -17.49 12.29 -7.35
C THR A 330 -16.07 11.85 -7.67
N LYS A 331 -15.71 11.87 -8.95
CA LYS A 331 -14.38 11.51 -9.44
C LYS A 331 -13.56 12.79 -9.64
N MET A 332 -12.38 12.82 -9.03
CA MET A 332 -11.44 13.94 -9.14
C MET A 332 -10.19 13.46 -9.87
N ASP A 333 -9.92 14.03 -11.04
CA ASP A 333 -8.69 13.76 -11.76
C ASP A 333 -7.51 14.38 -11.01
N THR A 334 -6.44 13.61 -10.82
CA THR A 334 -5.26 13.99 -10.03
C THR A 334 -3.98 13.57 -10.76
N ALA A 335 -3.15 12.72 -10.16
CA ALA A 335 -1.93 12.19 -10.74
C ALA A 335 -1.81 10.68 -10.50
N LYS A 336 -1.12 9.96 -11.38
CA LYS A 336 -0.76 8.55 -11.21
C LYS A 336 0.44 8.46 -10.26
N PHE A 337 0.69 7.49 -9.62
CA PHE A 337 0.02 6.34 -9.04
C PHE A 337 -0.23 6.63 -7.56
N LEU A 338 -1.46 6.94 -7.23
CA LEU A 338 -1.84 7.28 -5.86
C LEU A 338 -1.50 6.16 -4.86
N HIS A 339 -1.08 6.53 -3.65
CA HIS A 339 -0.62 5.58 -2.64
C HIS A 339 -1.19 5.90 -1.24
N ASP A 340 -0.42 6.47 -0.34
CA ASP A 340 -0.80 6.78 1.04
C ASP A 340 -0.93 8.30 1.22
N GLY A 341 -1.77 8.72 2.16
CA GLY A 341 -2.01 10.13 2.41
C GLY A 341 -2.58 10.42 3.81
N PHE A 342 -2.83 11.67 4.06
CA PHE A 342 -3.31 12.17 5.35
C PHE A 342 -4.07 13.49 5.18
N TYR A 343 -4.92 13.79 6.15
CA TYR A 343 -5.62 15.08 6.20
C TYR A 343 -4.73 16.18 6.77
N ASP A 344 -4.98 17.41 6.32
CA ASP A 344 -4.52 18.60 7.03
C ASP A 344 -5.15 18.68 8.42
N PRO A 345 -4.65 19.53 9.34
CA PRO A 345 -5.22 19.63 10.70
C PRO A 345 -6.69 20.03 10.76
N THR A 346 -7.25 20.64 9.70
CA THR A 346 -8.67 21.00 9.63
C THR A 346 -9.58 19.83 9.23
N GLY A 347 -9.01 18.75 8.68
CA GLY A 347 -9.74 17.62 8.11
C GLY A 347 -10.46 17.93 6.80
N ARG A 348 -10.14 19.07 6.15
CA ARG A 348 -10.73 19.47 4.87
C ARG A 348 -9.91 19.04 3.67
N TYR A 349 -8.59 19.26 3.74
CA TYR A 349 -7.69 18.98 2.63
C TYR A 349 -7.01 17.64 2.85
N PHE A 350 -7.19 16.74 1.88
CA PHE A 350 -6.49 15.46 1.90
C PHE A 350 -5.27 15.51 1.00
N GLN A 351 -4.12 15.09 1.54
CA GLN A 351 -2.81 15.14 0.91
C GLN A 351 -2.33 13.73 0.68
N ILE A 352 -2.14 13.32 -0.57
CA ILE A 352 -1.78 11.93 -0.93
C ILE A 352 -0.60 11.90 -1.89
N ALA A 353 0.29 10.94 -1.70
CA ALA A 353 1.42 10.73 -2.60
C ALA A 353 0.97 10.09 -3.93
N ALA A 354 1.37 10.68 -5.04
CA ALA A 354 1.38 10.08 -6.36
C ALA A 354 2.83 9.61 -6.64
N ASN A 355 3.17 8.43 -6.11
CA ASN A 355 4.56 7.98 -5.99
C ASN A 355 5.34 8.07 -7.31
N ALA A 356 4.84 7.41 -8.38
CA ALA A 356 5.56 7.34 -9.64
C ALA A 356 5.53 8.65 -10.45
N SER A 357 4.69 9.60 -10.03
CA SER A 357 4.65 10.96 -10.59
C SER A 357 5.56 11.93 -9.84
N ASN A 358 6.15 11.51 -8.70
CA ASN A 358 6.96 12.37 -7.83
C ASN A 358 6.20 13.61 -7.36
N GLN A 359 4.93 13.42 -7.00
CA GLN A 359 4.04 14.52 -6.60
C GLN A 359 3.28 14.19 -5.33
N MET A 360 2.98 15.23 -4.56
CA MET A 360 1.92 15.20 -3.56
C MET A 360 0.67 15.85 -4.17
N VAL A 361 -0.43 15.15 -4.10
CA VAL A 361 -1.75 15.59 -4.56
C VAL A 361 -2.51 16.15 -3.39
N VAL A 362 -3.12 17.33 -3.53
CA VAL A 362 -4.00 17.93 -2.54
C VAL A 362 -5.41 18.05 -3.10
N VAL A 363 -6.38 17.40 -2.46
CA VAL A 363 -7.81 17.53 -2.81
C VAL A 363 -8.59 18.21 -1.69
N ASP A 364 -9.53 19.05 -2.07
CA ASP A 364 -10.48 19.71 -1.15
C ASP A 364 -11.75 18.86 -1.07
N THR A 365 -11.98 18.19 0.05
CA THR A 365 -13.13 17.30 0.25
C THR A 365 -14.46 18.03 0.32
N LYS A 366 -14.45 19.32 0.67
CA LYS A 366 -15.65 20.15 0.72
C LYS A 366 -16.14 20.56 -0.68
N THR A 367 -15.22 20.97 -1.55
CA THR A 367 -15.55 21.36 -2.93
C THR A 367 -15.46 20.18 -3.91
N GLN A 368 -14.93 19.05 -3.47
CA GLN A 368 -14.73 17.82 -4.26
C GLN A 368 -13.90 18.09 -5.53
N LYS A 369 -12.76 18.79 -5.35
CA LYS A 369 -11.89 19.21 -6.45
C LYS A 369 -10.42 19.03 -6.09
N LEU A 370 -9.61 18.82 -7.14
CA LEU A 370 -8.17 18.95 -7.04
C LEU A 370 -7.83 20.41 -6.65
N THR A 371 -7.04 20.57 -5.60
CA THR A 371 -6.55 21.86 -5.14
C THR A 371 -5.17 22.17 -5.70
N LYS A 372 -4.25 21.21 -5.62
CA LYS A 372 -2.86 21.39 -6.05
C LYS A 372 -2.17 20.07 -6.32
N LEU A 373 -1.23 20.08 -7.27
CA LEU A 373 -0.15 19.12 -7.42
C LEU A 373 1.14 19.81 -6.95
N ILE A 374 1.84 19.22 -6.01
CA ILE A 374 3.11 19.71 -5.47
C ILE A 374 4.21 18.78 -5.97
N ASP A 375 5.10 19.28 -6.79
CA ASP A 375 6.26 18.53 -7.25
C ASP A 375 7.22 18.34 -6.07
N VAL A 376 7.62 17.10 -5.84
CA VAL A 376 8.54 16.71 -4.77
C VAL A 376 9.61 15.77 -5.34
N ASP A 377 10.54 15.32 -4.50
CA ASP A 377 11.58 14.40 -4.94
C ASP A 377 11.06 12.96 -5.14
N LYS A 378 11.94 12.06 -5.55
CA LYS A 378 11.63 10.70 -6.05
C LYS A 378 10.80 9.87 -5.06
N LEU A 379 9.67 9.36 -5.55
CA LEU A 379 8.83 8.37 -4.90
C LEU A 379 8.37 8.81 -3.48
N PRO A 380 7.62 9.90 -3.32
CA PRO A 380 7.11 10.33 -2.02
C PRO A 380 6.29 9.22 -1.36
N HIS A 381 6.46 9.03 -0.06
CA HIS A 381 5.74 8.04 0.73
C HIS A 381 5.54 8.52 2.16
N PRO A 382 4.46 9.24 2.45
CA PRO A 382 4.23 9.78 3.78
C PRO A 382 3.85 8.71 4.81
N GLY A 383 3.37 7.53 4.36
CA GLY A 383 2.65 6.61 5.21
C GLY A 383 1.37 7.30 5.72
N PRO A 384 1.08 7.27 7.04
CA PRO A 384 -0.03 8.03 7.61
C PRO A 384 0.26 9.54 7.70
N GLY A 385 1.45 10.01 7.27
CA GLY A 385 1.85 11.40 7.22
C GLY A 385 2.15 12.05 8.57
N ALA A 386 2.57 13.31 8.49
CA ALA A 386 2.83 14.13 9.65
C ALA A 386 2.42 15.58 9.40
N ASN A 387 1.77 16.20 10.38
CA ASN A 387 1.46 17.63 10.41
C ASN A 387 2.12 18.26 11.63
N TRP A 388 2.73 19.45 11.46
CA TRP A 388 3.27 20.22 12.57
C TRP A 388 3.24 21.72 12.25
N VAL A 389 3.58 22.53 13.23
CA VAL A 389 3.76 23.97 13.03
C VAL A 389 5.26 24.24 12.91
N ASP A 390 5.64 24.78 11.77
CA ASP A 390 7.03 25.19 11.49
C ASP A 390 7.19 26.68 11.85
N PRO A 391 8.32 27.10 12.49
CA PRO A 391 8.48 28.47 12.97
C PRO A 391 8.51 29.52 11.87
N LYS A 392 8.81 29.16 10.62
CA LYS A 392 8.88 30.09 9.49
C LYS A 392 7.70 29.99 8.52
N CYS A 393 7.18 28.77 8.32
CA CYS A 393 6.13 28.50 7.32
C CYS A 393 4.73 28.36 7.93
N GLY A 394 4.60 28.32 9.26
CA GLY A 394 3.34 27.99 9.93
C GLY A 394 2.98 26.52 9.80
N PRO A 395 1.68 26.15 9.71
CA PRO A 395 1.28 24.76 9.55
C PRO A 395 1.84 24.11 8.29
N VAL A 396 2.48 22.94 8.43
CA VAL A 396 3.07 22.17 7.35
C VAL A 396 2.66 20.71 7.42
N GLY A 397 2.63 20.06 6.24
CA GLY A 397 2.62 18.61 6.08
C GLY A 397 3.98 18.12 5.61
N GLY A 398 4.28 16.84 5.84
CA GLY A 398 5.57 16.27 5.42
C GLY A 398 5.50 14.84 4.92
N THR A 399 6.49 14.46 4.11
CA THR A 399 6.68 13.14 3.53
C THR A 399 8.14 12.71 3.57
N THR A 400 8.39 11.40 3.75
CA THR A 400 9.64 10.74 3.37
C THR A 400 9.57 10.33 1.90
N HIS A 401 10.65 9.77 1.37
CA HIS A 401 10.75 9.28 0.01
C HIS A 401 11.32 7.86 -0.04
N LEU A 402 10.80 7.04 -0.96
CA LEU A 402 11.32 5.69 -1.20
C LEU A 402 12.55 5.66 -2.12
N GLY A 403 12.75 6.73 -2.89
CA GLY A 403 13.76 6.79 -3.93
C GLY A 403 14.96 7.67 -3.59
N VAL A 404 14.95 8.37 -2.45
CA VAL A 404 16.01 9.26 -1.98
C VAL A 404 15.92 9.44 -0.46
N GLY A 405 17.07 9.63 0.20
CA GLY A 405 17.13 9.95 1.62
C GLY A 405 16.75 11.42 1.88
N LYS A 406 15.47 11.70 2.06
CA LYS A 406 14.97 13.06 2.23
C LYS A 406 13.63 13.10 2.96
N VAL A 407 13.41 14.16 3.71
CA VAL A 407 12.08 14.61 4.16
C VAL A 407 11.77 15.92 3.46
N THR A 408 10.60 16.01 2.83
CA THR A 408 10.07 17.24 2.23
C THR A 408 8.89 17.74 3.03
N ALA A 409 8.87 19.02 3.40
CA ALA A 409 7.79 19.70 4.10
C ALA A 409 7.20 20.83 3.26
N TRP A 410 5.87 20.96 3.26
CA TRP A 410 5.15 22.01 2.53
C TRP A 410 4.08 22.65 3.40
N GLY A 411 3.76 23.93 3.13
CA GLY A 411 2.69 24.64 3.82
C GLY A 411 1.32 24.03 3.53
N ASN A 412 0.48 23.84 4.56
CA ASN A 412 -0.84 23.24 4.41
C ASN A 412 -1.99 24.04 5.06
N ASP A 413 -1.77 25.34 5.30
CA ASP A 413 -2.80 26.27 5.79
C ASP A 413 -3.12 27.35 4.74
N PRO A 414 -4.13 27.13 3.87
CA PRO A 414 -4.50 28.11 2.84
C PRO A 414 -5.32 29.29 3.38
N VAL A 415 -5.66 29.32 4.66
CA VAL A 415 -6.44 30.39 5.28
C VAL A 415 -5.55 31.37 6.03
N GLY A 416 -4.77 30.88 6.97
CA GLY A 416 -3.89 31.69 7.81
C GLY A 416 -2.53 32.01 7.17
N HIS A 417 -2.02 31.10 6.31
CA HIS A 417 -0.67 31.18 5.73
C HIS A 417 -0.72 31.04 4.21
N LYS A 418 -1.54 31.86 3.55
CA LYS A 418 -1.84 31.80 2.11
C LYS A 418 -0.61 31.79 1.22
N ASP A 419 0.41 32.57 1.58
CA ASP A 419 1.63 32.72 0.77
C ASP A 419 2.52 31.46 0.84
N GLN A 420 2.36 30.64 1.85
CA GLN A 420 3.08 29.37 2.04
C GLN A 420 2.28 28.16 1.61
N ALA A 421 0.96 28.29 1.47
CA ALA A 421 0.06 27.18 1.18
C ALA A 421 0.44 26.45 -0.13
N TRP A 422 0.58 25.14 -0.01
CA TRP A 422 0.90 24.22 -1.12
C TRP A 422 2.23 24.52 -1.84
N LYS A 423 3.17 25.11 -1.11
CA LYS A 423 4.55 25.33 -1.57
C LYS A 423 5.52 24.61 -0.64
N ILE A 424 6.61 24.08 -1.20
CA ILE A 424 7.66 23.49 -0.40
C ILE A 424 8.23 24.58 0.52
N CYS A 425 8.23 24.26 1.81
CA CYS A 425 8.79 25.11 2.84
C CYS A 425 10.30 24.84 3.02
N TYR A 426 10.65 23.56 3.16
CA TYR A 426 12.04 23.13 3.28
C TYR A 426 12.15 21.62 3.01
N GLU A 427 13.39 21.19 2.86
CA GLU A 427 13.78 19.80 2.76
C GLU A 427 14.91 19.51 3.77
N VAL A 428 14.94 18.28 4.29
CA VAL A 428 16.00 17.77 5.15
C VAL A 428 16.56 16.51 4.51
N GLU A 429 17.87 16.51 4.23
CA GLU A 429 18.56 15.31 3.77
C GLU A 429 18.66 14.33 4.94
N THR A 430 18.28 13.08 4.70
CA THR A 430 18.39 11.95 5.64
C THR A 430 19.41 10.95 5.13
N ASP A 431 19.95 10.08 6.01
CA ASP A 431 20.97 9.12 5.60
C ASP A 431 20.44 8.06 4.63
N GLY A 432 19.11 7.85 4.59
CA GLY A 432 18.50 6.88 3.71
C GLY A 432 17.03 7.09 3.40
N PRO A 433 16.54 6.42 2.33
CA PRO A 433 15.13 6.47 1.95
C PRO A 433 14.23 5.79 2.98
N GLY A 434 13.09 6.43 3.29
CA GLY A 434 12.15 6.02 4.31
C GLY A 434 10.77 5.64 3.80
N LEU A 435 10.00 4.95 4.65
CA LEU A 435 8.60 4.61 4.46
C LEU A 435 7.67 5.49 5.28
N PHE A 436 8.07 5.89 6.47
CA PHE A 436 7.18 6.52 7.42
C PHE A 436 7.79 7.76 8.06
N ILE A 437 6.95 8.79 8.17
CA ILE A 437 7.20 9.98 8.98
C ILE A 437 6.07 10.13 10.00
N ARG A 438 6.43 10.43 11.25
CA ARG A 438 5.44 10.64 12.31
C ARG A 438 5.85 11.77 13.25
N THR A 439 4.85 12.43 13.80
CA THR A 439 5.00 13.38 14.88
C THR A 439 3.74 13.39 15.75
N HIS A 440 3.82 14.06 16.88
CA HIS A 440 2.67 14.33 17.75
C HIS A 440 2.58 15.84 18.03
N PRO A 441 1.39 16.45 18.20
CA PRO A 441 1.24 17.88 18.49
C PRO A 441 2.06 18.38 19.69
N LYS A 442 2.28 17.52 20.70
CA LYS A 442 3.05 17.84 21.91
C LYS A 442 4.55 17.54 21.80
N SER A 443 5.00 16.92 20.70
CA SER A 443 6.43 16.57 20.52
C SER A 443 7.15 17.74 19.84
N ASP A 444 8.38 18.01 20.28
CA ASP A 444 9.28 18.98 19.65
C ASP A 444 9.92 18.41 18.37
N TYR A 445 9.68 17.12 18.09
CA TYR A 445 10.34 16.38 17.02
C TYR A 445 9.35 15.73 16.07
N TYR A 446 9.79 15.47 14.83
CA TYR A 446 9.24 14.47 13.96
C TYR A 446 10.29 13.39 13.68
N TRP A 447 9.83 12.18 13.41
CA TRP A 447 10.66 11.00 13.28
C TRP A 447 10.48 10.40 11.89
N ALA A 448 11.58 9.95 11.29
CA ALA A 448 11.57 9.32 9.96
C ALA A 448 12.40 8.03 9.98
N ASP A 449 11.85 6.95 9.45
CA ASP A 449 12.60 5.71 9.26
C ASP A 449 13.44 5.75 7.96
N GLN A 450 14.39 4.82 7.85
CA GLN A 450 15.30 4.69 6.73
C GLN A 450 15.30 3.25 6.17
N THR A 451 14.19 2.58 6.31
CA THR A 451 14.03 1.13 6.11
C THR A 451 14.31 0.66 4.69
N LYS A 452 14.49 1.59 3.73
CA LYS A 452 14.76 1.29 2.31
C LYS A 452 16.23 1.41 1.90
N HIS A 453 17.10 1.77 2.83
CA HIS A 453 18.52 1.85 2.53
C HIS A 453 19.14 0.44 2.38
N PRO A 454 20.05 0.20 1.42
CA PRO A 454 20.70 -1.09 1.24
C PRO A 454 21.71 -1.43 2.36
N GLU A 455 22.36 -0.42 2.95
CA GLU A 455 23.32 -0.63 4.03
C GLU A 455 22.61 -0.93 5.35
N PRO A 456 22.91 -2.07 6.02
CA PRO A 456 22.19 -2.50 7.21
C PRO A 456 22.20 -1.46 8.34
N GLU A 457 23.31 -0.76 8.56
CA GLU A 457 23.43 0.23 9.64
C GLU A 457 22.45 1.38 9.49
N VAL A 458 22.22 1.84 8.27
CA VAL A 458 21.24 2.88 7.95
C VAL A 458 19.83 2.30 8.03
N GLN A 459 19.59 1.15 7.41
CA GLN A 459 18.28 0.47 7.39
C GLN A 459 17.77 0.15 8.81
N GLN A 460 18.67 -0.07 9.75
CA GLN A 460 18.38 -0.40 11.16
C GLN A 460 18.20 0.84 12.04
N SER A 461 18.15 2.04 11.46
CA SER A 461 18.06 3.28 12.20
C SER A 461 16.84 4.11 11.88
N ILE A 462 16.49 5.00 12.81
CA ILE A 462 15.44 6.02 12.69
C ILE A 462 16.08 7.37 13.03
N GLN A 463 15.77 8.40 12.26
CA GLN A 463 16.22 9.76 12.51
C GLN A 463 15.16 10.60 13.17
N VAL A 464 15.60 11.36 14.18
CA VAL A 464 14.79 12.31 14.94
C VAL A 464 15.19 13.71 14.52
N ILE A 465 14.22 14.49 14.03
CA ILE A 465 14.45 15.81 13.48
C ILE A 465 13.70 16.85 14.32
N SER A 466 14.38 17.93 14.68
CA SER A 466 13.80 19.05 15.42
C SER A 466 12.85 19.84 14.54
N LYS A 467 11.63 20.12 15.03
CA LYS A 467 10.68 21.01 14.35
C LYS A 467 11.15 22.46 14.34
N GLU A 468 11.90 22.86 15.35
CA GLU A 468 12.37 24.25 15.52
C GLU A 468 13.57 24.54 14.61
N THR A 469 14.62 23.68 14.69
CA THR A 469 15.87 23.93 13.94
C THR A 469 15.90 23.28 12.57
N ARG A 470 15.02 22.28 12.31
CA ARG A 470 14.97 21.45 11.09
C ARG A 470 16.20 20.56 10.93
N GLU A 471 16.96 20.35 12.00
CA GLU A 471 18.18 19.55 12.02
C GLU A 471 17.91 18.15 12.56
N ILE A 472 18.67 17.15 12.10
CA ILE A 472 18.70 15.82 12.69
C ILE A 472 19.40 15.94 14.05
N VAL A 473 18.65 15.74 15.13
CA VAL A 473 19.17 15.84 16.50
C VAL A 473 19.66 14.50 17.03
N LYS A 474 19.17 13.39 16.46
CA LYS A 474 19.58 12.04 16.86
C LYS A 474 19.32 11.02 15.77
N THR A 475 20.25 10.09 15.56
CA THR A 475 20.07 8.86 14.81
C THR A 475 20.04 7.70 15.80
N LEU A 476 18.93 6.96 15.85
CA LEU A 476 18.71 5.86 16.77
C LEU A 476 18.85 4.54 15.99
N ARG A 477 19.93 3.82 16.20
CA ARG A 477 20.10 2.45 15.70
C ARG A 477 19.34 1.50 16.63
N LEU A 478 18.30 0.83 16.10
CA LEU A 478 17.41 0.00 16.91
C LEU A 478 17.94 -1.43 17.12
N THR A 479 18.75 -1.92 16.20
CA THR A 479 19.30 -3.27 16.22
C THR A 479 20.60 -3.34 15.43
N ASP A 480 21.42 -4.34 15.69
CA ASP A 480 22.62 -4.71 14.93
C ASP A 480 22.50 -6.09 14.28
N LYS A 481 21.31 -6.73 14.40
CA LYS A 481 21.08 -8.08 13.90
C LYS A 481 20.96 -8.09 12.37
N PRO A 482 21.71 -8.95 11.65
CA PRO A 482 21.57 -9.09 10.20
C PRO A 482 20.14 -9.48 9.79
N GLY A 483 19.64 -8.93 8.67
CA GLY A 483 18.30 -9.21 8.16
C GLY A 483 17.15 -8.48 8.88
N TYR A 484 17.46 -7.64 9.87
CA TYR A 484 16.49 -6.81 10.56
C TYR A 484 16.51 -5.38 10.04
N ALA A 485 15.37 -4.71 10.12
CA ALA A 485 15.23 -3.29 9.76
C ALA A 485 14.45 -2.54 10.84
N ALA A 486 14.76 -1.26 10.98
CA ALA A 486 13.92 -0.32 11.73
C ALA A 486 12.80 0.16 10.83
N VAL A 487 11.56 0.11 11.31
CA VAL A 487 10.41 0.52 10.50
C VAL A 487 9.29 1.06 11.38
N HIS A 488 8.57 2.03 10.84
CA HIS A 488 7.39 2.63 11.44
C HIS A 488 7.62 3.29 12.81
N ILE A 489 6.88 4.33 13.04
CA ILE A 489 6.88 5.13 14.26
C ILE A 489 5.43 5.40 14.64
N GLU A 490 5.08 5.27 15.91
CA GLU A 490 3.79 5.71 16.43
C GLU A 490 3.95 6.33 17.82
N PHE A 491 3.10 7.30 18.12
CA PHE A 491 3.04 7.92 19.44
C PHE A 491 1.88 7.33 20.24
N ASN A 492 2.04 7.26 21.55
CA ASN A 492 0.89 7.05 22.42
C ASN A 492 -0.02 8.29 22.44
N ASN A 493 -1.25 8.14 22.91
CA ASN A 493 -2.29 9.17 22.84
C ASN A 493 -1.92 10.50 23.52
N ASP A 494 -1.07 10.50 24.52
CA ASP A 494 -0.63 11.70 25.21
C ASP A 494 0.68 12.30 24.68
N GLY A 495 1.35 11.62 23.74
CA GLY A 495 2.56 12.07 23.08
C GLY A 495 3.82 11.96 23.93
N THR A 496 3.81 11.15 25.00
CA THR A 496 4.94 10.97 25.92
C THR A 496 5.87 9.81 25.52
N GLU A 497 5.37 8.89 24.69
CA GLU A 497 6.11 7.71 24.23
C GLU A 497 6.09 7.61 22.72
N VAL A 498 7.22 7.14 22.16
CA VAL A 498 7.38 6.81 20.74
C VAL A 498 7.68 5.33 20.62
N TRP A 499 6.83 4.62 19.89
CA TRP A 499 6.91 3.18 19.66
C TRP A 499 7.47 2.92 18.27
N THR A 500 8.51 2.08 18.16
CA THR A 500 9.20 1.79 16.90
C THR A 500 9.35 0.30 16.72
N SER A 501 9.19 -0.21 15.50
CA SER A 501 9.29 -1.64 15.20
C SER A 501 10.71 -2.04 14.78
N VAL A 502 11.18 -3.15 15.32
CA VAL A 502 12.32 -3.90 14.81
C VAL A 502 11.78 -5.08 14.02
N TRP A 503 11.77 -4.95 12.72
CA TRP A 503 11.18 -5.90 11.79
C TRP A 503 12.23 -6.90 11.30
N ASN A 504 12.01 -8.18 11.64
CA ASN A 504 12.69 -9.26 10.96
C ASN A 504 12.03 -9.49 9.59
N ARG A 505 12.76 -9.28 8.51
CA ARG A 505 12.25 -9.38 7.13
C ARG A 505 12.08 -10.82 6.65
N SER A 506 12.67 -11.79 7.31
CA SER A 506 12.47 -13.21 7.03
C SER A 506 11.13 -13.71 7.56
N ASP A 507 10.58 -14.75 6.95
CA ASP A 507 9.36 -15.44 7.41
C ASP A 507 9.67 -16.27 8.68
N SER A 508 10.09 -15.60 9.73
CA SER A 508 10.44 -16.27 10.97
C SER A 508 9.19 -16.85 11.63
N LYS A 509 9.24 -18.15 11.89
CA LYS A 509 8.24 -18.84 12.71
C LYS A 509 8.41 -18.56 14.20
N GLU A 510 9.56 -17.97 14.57
CA GLU A 510 9.90 -17.65 15.94
C GLU A 510 9.59 -16.18 16.26
N PRO A 511 9.11 -15.88 17.46
CA PRO A 511 8.80 -14.50 17.88
C PRO A 511 10.07 -13.74 18.25
N ASN A 512 10.85 -13.35 17.25
CA ASN A 512 12.15 -12.68 17.41
C ASN A 512 12.16 -11.18 17.08
N GLY A 513 11.01 -10.63 16.67
CA GLY A 513 10.81 -9.19 16.52
C GLY A 513 10.46 -8.51 17.84
N GLU A 514 10.61 -7.21 17.90
CA GLU A 514 10.33 -6.40 19.07
C GLU A 514 9.84 -5.00 18.72
N ILE A 515 9.16 -4.37 19.67
CA ILE A 515 8.85 -2.94 19.67
C ILE A 515 9.74 -2.28 20.70
N ILE A 516 10.46 -1.21 20.33
CA ILE A 516 11.24 -0.39 21.23
C ILE A 516 10.48 0.89 21.50
N ILE A 517 10.39 1.25 22.76
CA ILE A 517 9.63 2.41 23.24
C ILE A 517 10.60 3.43 23.79
N PHE A 518 10.54 4.64 23.25
CA PHE A 518 11.36 5.78 23.66
C PHE A 518 10.52 6.81 24.41
N ASP A 519 11.17 7.54 25.29
CA ASP A 519 10.61 8.79 25.81
C ASP A 519 10.62 9.85 24.70
N ALA A 520 9.46 10.46 24.43
CA ALA A 520 9.30 11.38 23.31
C ALA A 520 10.08 12.70 23.46
N LYS A 521 10.53 13.04 24.70
CA LYS A 521 11.25 14.27 25.00
C LYS A 521 12.75 14.05 25.16
N THR A 522 13.15 13.04 25.95
CA THR A 522 14.56 12.75 26.21
C THR A 522 15.21 11.89 25.11
N LEU A 523 14.39 11.24 24.28
CA LEU A 523 14.83 10.31 23.24
C LEU A 523 15.61 9.11 23.78
N GLU A 524 15.36 8.74 25.04
CA GLU A 524 15.96 7.59 25.71
C GLU A 524 15.01 6.39 25.65
N GLU A 525 15.58 5.20 25.55
CA GLU A 525 14.83 3.96 25.57
C GLU A 525 14.19 3.75 26.96
N LYS A 526 12.87 3.53 26.98
CA LYS A 526 12.10 3.27 28.21
C LYS A 526 11.78 1.79 28.41
N ALA A 527 11.44 1.10 27.32
CA ALA A 527 10.99 -0.29 27.39
C ALA A 527 11.11 -1.00 26.04
N ARG A 528 11.04 -2.33 26.08
CA ARG A 528 10.91 -3.19 24.91
C ARG A 528 9.79 -4.19 25.09
N VAL A 529 8.95 -4.35 24.07
CA VAL A 529 7.97 -5.43 23.99
C VAL A 529 8.54 -6.49 23.07
N LYS A 530 8.83 -7.65 23.61
CA LYS A 530 9.36 -8.83 22.91
C LYS A 530 8.25 -9.85 22.62
N GLY A 531 8.60 -10.89 21.87
CA GLY A 531 7.65 -11.97 21.57
C GLY A 531 6.76 -11.69 20.35
N LEU A 532 7.22 -10.82 19.45
CA LEU A 532 6.51 -10.45 18.24
C LEU A 532 7.06 -11.20 17.01
N PHE A 533 6.18 -11.54 16.08
CA PHE A 533 6.51 -12.22 14.83
C PHE A 533 6.63 -11.20 13.69
N ALA A 534 7.85 -10.84 13.33
CA ALA A 534 8.12 -9.91 12.23
C ALA A 534 7.21 -8.65 12.24
N PRO A 535 7.19 -7.87 13.34
CA PRO A 535 6.33 -6.70 13.46
C PRO A 535 6.74 -5.65 12.43
N THR A 536 5.81 -5.25 11.56
CA THR A 536 6.04 -4.16 10.60
C THR A 536 5.54 -2.82 11.13
N GLY A 537 5.07 -2.78 12.36
CA GLY A 537 4.37 -1.63 12.91
C GLY A 537 3.00 -1.47 12.28
N LYS A 538 2.69 -0.28 11.80
CA LYS A 538 1.36 0.09 11.29
C LYS A 538 0.30 -0.06 12.38
N PHE A 539 0.63 0.59 13.50
CA PHE A 539 -0.18 0.61 14.71
C PHE A 539 -1.55 1.22 14.48
#